data_2604f31197af0362fcd5b6f9a43bd372
#
_entry.id   2604f31197af0362fcd5b6f9a43bd372
#
_cell.length_a   1.000
_cell.length_b   1.000
_cell.length_c   1.000
_cell.angle_alpha   90.00
_cell.angle_beta   90.00
_cell.angle_gamma   90.00
#
_symmetry.space_group_name_H-M   'P 1'
#
loop_
_entity.id
_entity.type
_entity.pdbx_description
1 polymer ?
#
loop_
_entity_poly.entity_id
_entity_poly.type
_entity_poly.pdbx_seq_one_letter_code
_entity_poly.pdbx_strand_id
1 'polypeptide(L)'
;MNMIQIIKKAALDAVEQSSPVNIAYGIVESLHPLEVSVNQKFTLTEDFLIVPERLIRHEVDLKHNHAYIDTKMNTPTPSTTEDALLEKLVIREGLQVGDKVLLLREQGGQRYLVMDRLVGT
;
A
#
# COMPACT_ATOMS: atom_id res chain seq x y z
N MET A 1 -46.20 8.03 -13.43
CA MET A 1 -45.56 6.73 -13.13
C MET A 1 -46.59 5.80 -12.50
N ASN A 2 -46.78 4.63 -13.05
CA ASN A 2 -47.77 3.68 -12.51
C ASN A 2 -47.14 2.87 -11.38
N MET A 3 -47.98 2.09 -10.69
CA MET A 3 -47.57 1.30 -9.53
C MET A 3 -46.43 0.31 -9.87
N ILE A 4 -46.52 -0.34 -11.05
CA ILE A 4 -45.54 -1.32 -11.50
C ILE A 4 -44.16 -0.66 -11.68
N GLN A 5 -44.12 0.54 -12.23
CA GLN A 5 -42.88 1.27 -12.42
C GLN A 5 -42.27 1.71 -11.11
N ILE A 6 -43.09 2.09 -10.13
CA ILE A 6 -42.63 2.46 -8.80
C ILE A 6 -42.01 1.25 -8.10
N ILE A 7 -42.65 0.08 -8.19
CA ILE A 7 -42.14 -1.16 -7.58
C ILE A 7 -40.83 -1.58 -8.24
N LYS A 8 -40.72 -1.51 -9.56
CA LYS A 8 -39.47 -1.83 -10.28
C LYS A 8 -38.33 -0.93 -9.87
N LYS A 9 -38.59 0.37 -9.77
CA LYS A 9 -37.58 1.33 -9.36
C LYS A 9 -37.10 1.06 -7.93
N ALA A 10 -38.03 0.81 -7.02
CA ALA A 10 -37.68 0.48 -5.62
C ALA A 10 -36.83 -0.79 -5.54
N ALA A 11 -37.15 -1.80 -6.35
CA ALA A 11 -36.38 -3.05 -6.39
C ALA A 11 -34.94 -2.81 -6.93
N LEU A 12 -34.79 -2.02 -7.98
CA LEU A 12 -33.49 -1.68 -8.52
C LEU A 12 -32.66 -0.88 -7.52
N ASP A 13 -33.26 0.11 -6.88
CA ASP A 13 -32.58 0.92 -5.86
C ASP A 13 -32.12 0.05 -4.69
N ALA A 14 -32.94 -0.91 -4.26
CA ALA A 14 -32.59 -1.84 -3.19
C ALA A 14 -31.39 -2.74 -3.58
N VAL A 15 -31.38 -3.22 -4.82
CA VAL A 15 -30.24 -4.02 -5.32
C VAL A 15 -28.96 -3.20 -5.37
N GLU A 16 -29.03 -1.97 -5.86
CA GLU A 16 -27.88 -1.08 -5.90
C GLU A 16 -27.33 -0.77 -4.50
N GLN A 17 -28.23 -0.50 -3.55
CA GLN A 17 -27.85 -0.23 -2.17
C GLN A 17 -27.29 -1.45 -1.46
N SER A 18 -27.67 -2.66 -1.87
CA SER A 18 -27.16 -3.88 -1.29
C SER A 18 -25.92 -4.43 -1.98
N SER A 19 -25.37 -3.69 -2.96
CA SER A 19 -24.16 -4.12 -3.66
C SER A 19 -23.05 -4.44 -2.67
N PRO A 20 -22.49 -5.66 -2.71
CA PRO A 20 -21.51 -6.09 -1.72
C PRO A 20 -20.17 -5.37 -1.85
N VAL A 21 -19.84 -4.89 -3.05
CA VAL A 21 -18.55 -4.24 -3.32
C VAL A 21 -18.77 -3.05 -4.25
N ASN A 22 -18.22 -1.92 -3.86
CA ASN A 22 -18.14 -0.74 -4.71
C ASN A 22 -16.69 -0.47 -5.08
N ILE A 23 -16.46 -0.21 -6.35
CA ILE A 23 -15.14 0.13 -6.86
C ILE A 23 -15.01 1.64 -6.87
N ALA A 24 -13.86 2.13 -6.40
CA ALA A 24 -13.53 3.54 -6.43
C ALA A 24 -12.08 3.72 -6.87
N TYR A 25 -11.75 4.92 -7.30
CA TYR A 25 -10.39 5.27 -7.69
C TYR A 25 -9.91 6.39 -6.78
N GLY A 26 -8.66 6.34 -6.39
CA GLY A 26 -8.07 7.34 -5.52
C GLY A 26 -6.67 7.71 -5.92
N ILE A 27 -6.18 8.76 -5.28
CA ILE A 27 -4.80 9.23 -5.45
C ILE A 27 -4.18 9.34 -4.07
N VAL A 28 -2.98 8.81 -3.91
CA VAL A 28 -2.24 8.90 -2.64
C VAL A 28 -1.79 10.34 -2.45
N GLU A 29 -2.25 10.96 -1.38
CA GLU A 29 -1.93 12.34 -1.04
C GLU A 29 -0.80 12.46 -0.01
N SER A 30 -0.70 11.49 0.89
CA SER A 30 0.28 11.45 1.96
C SER A 30 0.63 10.01 2.31
N LEU A 31 1.82 9.76 2.83
CA LEU A 31 2.27 8.41 3.22
C LEU A 31 2.30 8.21 4.73
N HIS A 32 2.63 9.24 5.48
CA HIS A 32 2.80 9.12 6.94
C HIS A 32 2.12 10.28 7.65
N PRO A 33 0.83 10.17 7.99
CA PRO A 33 -0.07 9.02 7.79
C PRO A 33 -0.51 8.87 6.34
N LEU A 34 -0.93 7.66 5.99
CA LEU A 34 -1.43 7.38 4.66
C LEU A 34 -2.78 8.07 4.45
N GLU A 35 -2.90 8.84 3.40
CA GLU A 35 -4.12 9.53 3.02
C GLU A 35 -4.35 9.35 1.53
N VAL A 36 -5.58 9.01 1.16
CA VAL A 36 -5.98 8.78 -0.23
C VAL A 36 -7.22 9.61 -0.53
N SER A 37 -7.15 10.47 -1.55
CA SER A 37 -8.32 11.18 -2.02
C SER A 37 -9.13 10.30 -2.96
N VAL A 38 -10.45 10.25 -2.75
CA VAL A 38 -11.34 9.40 -3.51
C VAL A 38 -12.22 10.26 -4.43
N ASN A 39 -12.13 10.01 -5.73
CA ASN A 39 -12.91 10.71 -6.74
C ASN A 39 -12.84 12.24 -6.63
N GLN A 40 -11.77 12.76 -6.04
CA GLN A 40 -11.57 14.19 -5.80
C GLN A 40 -12.65 14.80 -4.88
N LYS A 41 -13.39 13.98 -4.16
CA LYS A 41 -14.50 14.45 -3.32
C LYS A 41 -14.17 14.44 -1.84
N PHE A 42 -13.46 13.42 -1.38
CA PHE A 42 -13.10 13.30 0.03
C PHE A 42 -11.79 12.54 0.19
N THR A 43 -11.19 12.70 1.35
CA THR A 43 -9.91 12.06 1.66
C THR A 43 -10.11 11.01 2.74
N LEU A 44 -9.65 9.80 2.47
CA LEU A 44 -9.63 8.71 3.44
C LEU A 44 -8.32 8.74 4.20
N THR A 45 -8.42 8.70 5.51
CA THR A 45 -7.26 8.59 6.39
C THR A 45 -6.89 7.11 6.59
N GLU A 46 -5.75 6.88 7.18
CA GLU A 46 -5.21 5.54 7.42
C GLU A 46 -6.20 4.61 8.13
N ASP A 47 -7.01 5.13 9.05
CA ASP A 47 -7.97 4.35 9.81
C ASP A 47 -9.06 3.70 8.94
N PHE A 48 -9.31 4.28 7.77
CA PHE A 48 -10.31 3.78 6.83
C PHE A 48 -9.72 3.00 5.68
N LEU A 49 -8.42 2.74 5.70
CA LEU A 49 -7.71 2.08 4.62
C LEU A 49 -7.15 0.74 5.08
N ILE A 50 -7.33 -0.27 4.24
CA ILE A 50 -6.70 -1.57 4.41
C ILE A 50 -5.68 -1.71 3.30
N VAL A 51 -4.41 -1.82 3.66
CA VAL A 51 -3.32 -1.88 2.69
C VAL A 51 -2.70 -3.27 2.72
N PRO A 52 -2.68 -4.00 1.60
CA PRO A 52 -2.02 -5.30 1.55
C PRO A 52 -0.50 -5.15 1.63
N GLU A 53 0.15 -6.16 2.15
CA GLU A 53 1.59 -6.15 2.36
C GLU A 53 2.38 -5.85 1.09
N ARG A 54 1.91 -6.34 -0.06
CA ARG A 54 2.59 -6.12 -1.34
C ARG A 54 2.71 -4.64 -1.74
N LEU A 55 1.88 -3.77 -1.17
CA LEU A 55 1.92 -2.33 -1.43
C LEU A 55 2.68 -1.55 -0.37
N ILE A 56 3.28 -2.23 0.59
CA ILE A 56 4.13 -1.63 1.62
C ILE A 56 5.59 -1.76 1.18
N ARG A 57 6.35 -0.69 1.36
CA ARG A 57 7.78 -0.69 1.06
C ARG A 57 8.48 -1.78 1.88
N HIS A 58 9.31 -2.56 1.22
CA HIS A 58 10.14 -3.56 1.87
C HIS A 58 11.59 -3.36 1.46
N GLU A 59 12.44 -3.13 2.45
CA GLU A 59 13.87 -3.01 2.24
C GLU A 59 14.61 -3.89 3.24
N VAL A 60 15.80 -4.33 2.86
CA VAL A 60 16.63 -5.19 3.68
C VAL A 60 17.98 -4.52 3.87
N ASP A 61 18.45 -4.52 5.11
CA ASP A 61 19.78 -4.04 5.44
C ASP A 61 20.74 -5.24 5.41
N LEU A 62 21.60 -5.24 4.40
CA LEU A 62 22.58 -6.31 4.18
C LEU A 62 23.98 -5.90 4.61
N LYS A 63 24.12 -4.76 5.27
CA LYS A 63 25.39 -4.25 5.74
C LYS A 63 26.05 -5.28 6.66
N HIS A 64 27.30 -5.59 6.37
CA HIS A 64 28.06 -6.57 7.16
C HIS A 64 29.56 -6.38 7.00
N ASN A 65 30.30 -6.98 7.91
CA ASN A 65 31.74 -7.12 7.81
C ASN A 65 32.14 -8.51 8.25
N HIS A 66 33.40 -8.84 8.04
CA HIS A 66 33.95 -10.13 8.44
C HIS A 66 35.13 -9.93 9.38
N ALA A 67 35.12 -10.70 10.47
CA ALA A 67 36.26 -10.75 11.37
C ALA A 67 37.26 -11.81 10.86
N TYR A 68 38.54 -11.48 10.96
CA TYR A 68 39.60 -12.42 10.60
C TYR A 68 40.81 -12.17 11.47
N ILE A 69 41.77 -13.12 11.45
CA ILE A 69 43.01 -13.00 12.20
C ILE A 69 44.13 -12.71 11.19
N ASP A 70 44.76 -11.56 11.36
CA ASP A 70 45.89 -11.18 10.53
C ASP A 70 47.17 -11.82 11.07
N THR A 71 47.85 -12.60 10.23
CA THR A 71 49.07 -13.30 10.58
C THR A 71 50.31 -12.79 9.88
N LYS A 72 50.21 -11.65 9.18
CA LYS A 72 51.31 -11.10 8.36
C LYS A 72 52.53 -10.71 9.17
N MET A 73 52.40 -10.38 10.44
CA MET A 73 53.45 -9.89 11.31
C MET A 73 53.90 -10.91 12.34
N ASN A 74 53.72 -12.19 12.11
CA ASN A 74 54.04 -13.29 13.04
C ASN A 74 53.28 -13.26 14.37
N THR A 75 52.50 -12.24 14.60
CA THR A 75 51.63 -12.11 15.78
C THR A 75 50.19 -12.12 15.31
N PRO A 76 49.37 -13.10 15.67
CA PRO A 76 47.97 -13.10 15.30
C PRO A 76 47.27 -11.87 15.85
N THR A 77 46.69 -11.09 14.99
CA THR A 77 46.01 -9.85 15.36
C THR A 77 44.55 -9.90 14.86
N PRO A 78 43.56 -9.75 15.77
CA PRO A 78 42.18 -9.65 15.32
C PRO A 78 41.99 -8.43 14.43
N SER A 79 41.33 -8.63 13.30
CA SER A 79 41.03 -7.55 12.35
C SER A 79 39.65 -7.77 11.77
N THR A 80 39.08 -6.72 11.18
CA THR A 80 37.79 -6.79 10.49
C THR A 80 37.94 -6.23 9.10
N THR A 81 37.18 -6.77 8.17
CA THR A 81 37.08 -6.21 6.83
C THR A 81 36.29 -4.91 6.90
N GLU A 82 36.38 -4.08 5.86
CA GLU A 82 35.51 -2.94 5.73
C GLU A 82 34.05 -3.40 5.60
N ASP A 83 33.13 -2.54 6.01
CA ASP A 83 31.69 -2.82 5.85
C ASP A 83 31.34 -2.96 4.37
N ALA A 84 30.60 -4.01 4.06
CA ALA A 84 30.09 -4.27 2.73
C ALA A 84 28.60 -4.00 2.67
N LEU A 85 28.10 -3.76 1.47
CA LEU A 85 26.68 -3.53 1.20
C LEU A 85 26.09 -2.44 2.10
N LEU A 86 26.71 -1.25 2.02
CA LEU A 86 26.37 -0.12 2.87
C LEU A 86 24.96 0.41 2.62
N GLU A 87 24.46 0.28 1.39
CA GLU A 87 23.13 0.74 1.04
C GLU A 87 22.10 -0.39 1.28
N LYS A 88 20.95 -0.01 1.77
CA LYS A 88 19.85 -0.96 1.95
C LYS A 88 19.33 -1.40 0.58
N LEU A 89 19.02 -2.68 0.48
CA LEU A 89 18.42 -3.24 -0.72
C LEU A 89 16.91 -3.08 -0.67
N VAL A 90 16.35 -2.39 -1.65
CA VAL A 90 14.90 -2.25 -1.76
C VAL A 90 14.35 -3.45 -2.52
N ILE A 91 13.57 -4.27 -1.82
CA ILE A 91 12.93 -5.46 -2.41
C ILE A 91 11.71 -5.05 -3.21
N ARG A 92 10.92 -4.12 -2.67
CA ARG A 92 9.79 -3.55 -3.38
C ARG A 92 9.53 -2.13 -2.91
N GLU A 93 9.11 -1.31 -3.85
CA GLU A 93 8.65 0.03 -3.55
C GLU A 93 7.21 -0.06 -3.03
N GLY A 94 6.91 0.72 -1.98
CA GLY A 94 5.54 0.86 -1.52
C GLY A 94 4.77 1.89 -2.32
N LEU A 95 3.59 2.24 -1.84
CA LEU A 95 2.83 3.35 -2.39
C LEU A 95 3.63 4.64 -2.26
N GLN A 96 3.47 5.52 -3.22
CA GLN A 96 4.10 6.84 -3.23
C GLN A 96 3.06 7.91 -3.45
N VAL A 97 3.35 9.13 -3.01
CA VAL A 97 2.48 10.28 -3.23
C VAL A 97 2.29 10.48 -4.74
N GLY A 98 1.05 10.66 -5.14
CA GLY A 98 0.68 10.78 -6.54
C GLY A 98 0.27 9.49 -7.21
N ASP A 99 0.48 8.34 -6.57
CA ASP A 99 0.05 7.06 -7.12
C ASP A 99 -1.46 6.98 -7.22
N LYS A 100 -1.92 6.47 -8.35
CA LYS A 100 -3.34 6.13 -8.54
C LYS A 100 -3.59 4.74 -8.02
N VAL A 101 -4.66 4.56 -7.29
CA VAL A 101 -5.00 3.28 -6.68
C VAL A 101 -6.44 2.90 -6.98
N LEU A 102 -6.67 1.60 -7.08
CA LEU A 102 -8.00 1.01 -7.17
C LEU A 102 -8.43 0.62 -5.76
N LEU A 103 -9.62 1.08 -5.38
CA LEU A 103 -10.16 0.86 -4.05
C LEU A 103 -11.43 0.01 -4.13
N LEU A 104 -11.58 -0.89 -3.17
CA LEU A 104 -12.80 -1.66 -2.99
C LEU A 104 -13.41 -1.28 -1.64
N ARG A 105 -14.64 -0.78 -1.67
CA ARG A 105 -15.36 -0.44 -0.46
C ARG A 105 -16.00 -1.69 0.13
N GLU A 106 -15.79 -1.88 1.43
CA GLU A 106 -16.39 -2.98 2.17
C GLU A 106 -17.90 -2.75 2.30
N GLN A 107 -18.70 -3.82 2.09
CA GLN A 107 -20.16 -3.74 2.23
C GLN A 107 -20.53 -3.37 3.67
N GLY A 108 -21.37 -2.36 3.82
CA GLY A 108 -21.83 -1.89 5.11
C GLY A 108 -20.77 -1.27 5.98
N GLY A 109 -19.52 -1.27 5.53
CA GLY A 109 -18.39 -0.70 6.23
C GLY A 109 -18.00 0.65 5.68
N GLN A 110 -17.13 1.32 6.44
CA GLN A 110 -16.54 2.59 6.03
C GLN A 110 -15.09 2.43 5.60
N ARG A 111 -14.60 1.20 5.56
CA ARG A 111 -13.22 0.92 5.20
C ARG A 111 -13.11 0.58 3.73
N TYR A 112 -11.96 0.92 3.16
CA TYR A 112 -11.63 0.67 1.77
C TYR A 112 -10.36 -0.17 1.71
N LEU A 113 -10.40 -1.24 0.91
CA LEU A 113 -9.21 -2.01 0.59
C LEU A 113 -8.51 -1.36 -0.59
N VAL A 114 -7.22 -1.08 -0.44
CA VAL A 114 -6.39 -0.65 -1.57
C VAL A 114 -6.03 -1.90 -2.35
N MET A 115 -6.73 -2.12 -3.45
CA MET A 115 -6.58 -3.35 -4.23
C MET A 115 -5.27 -3.39 -4.99
N ASP A 116 -4.93 -2.28 -5.63
CA ASP A 116 -3.70 -2.21 -6.41
C ASP A 116 -3.35 -0.78 -6.78
N ARG A 117 -2.09 -0.60 -7.19
CA ARG A 117 -1.60 0.61 -7.78
C ARG A 117 -1.81 0.53 -9.28
N LEU A 118 -2.34 1.61 -9.87
CA LEU A 118 -2.61 1.69 -11.29
C LEU A 118 -1.47 2.42 -12.00
N VAL A 119 -1.13 1.93 -13.19
CA VAL A 119 -0.08 2.49 -14.01
C VAL A 119 -0.69 3.24 -15.20
N GLY A 120 -0.13 4.41 -15.49
CA GLY A 120 -0.50 5.18 -16.66
C GLY A 120 -1.66 6.13 -16.43
N THR A 121 -2.03 6.81 -17.46
CA THR A 121 -3.16 7.76 -17.64
C THR A 121 -3.74 8.37 -16.38
#